data_d6331927de6e9a7111102691feddd178
#
_entry.id   d6331927de6e9a7111102691feddd178
#
_cell.length_a   1.000
_cell.length_b   1.000
_cell.length_c   1.000
_cell.angle_alpha   90.00
_cell.angle_beta   90.00
_cell.angle_gamma   90.00
#
_symmetry.space_group_name_H-M   'P 1'
#
loop_
_entity.id
_entity.type
_entity.pdbx_description
1 polymer ?
#
loop_
_entity_poly.entity_id
_entity_poly.type
_entity_poly.pdbx_seq_one_letter_code
_entity_poly.pdbx_strand_id
1 'polypeptide(L)'
;SRRAHSPDYELDYIAVSKLGDRDGGSENYTYTREGTPLQVVMPTEPGDYELRYTLRQDSEVIARVPITVGAVGADLAAPDKAIAGETITVEWTGPDYELDYIAVSKVGDRDGVYENYTYTREGTPLQVVMPSEPGRYELRYTLRQDSEVIARRAIEITGAEASLSAPDAAPAGSAIPVSWTGPAYARDFIAIARVGDRDGQRIAQTNTDQGADLMVEAPMEPGVYELRYVLRQDATVIARREIEVTPVTATLTAPATAPAGGPLAITWDGPGYRDDRIAIAEPGSRSGQMVNYTNARDGQTVEVIMPATPGTYELQYIVRGKPVTVLTRQAITVTPVTASVTAPEGAKAGDYVQLDWEGPGYARDAIVIAEAGGGRNLRRYLLRGTGPIEVQMPDGPGTYELRYVMGEGRTVLATVPLVVGD
;
A
#
# COMPACT_ATOMS: atom_id res chain seq x y z
N SER A 1 59.91 -9.00 43.01
CA SER A 1 59.36 -9.43 41.73
C SER A 1 58.03 -8.74 41.52
N ARG A 2 57.99 -7.68 40.69
CA ARG A 2 56.77 -7.07 40.20
C ARG A 2 56.13 -8.06 39.23
N ARG A 3 55.03 -8.63 39.59
CA ARG A 3 54.17 -9.38 38.61
C ARG A 3 53.82 -8.41 37.52
N ALA A 4 54.16 -8.73 36.28
CA ALA A 4 53.58 -8.10 35.13
C ALA A 4 52.06 -8.30 35.23
N HIS A 5 51.31 -7.22 35.42
CA HIS A 5 49.85 -7.27 35.36
C HIS A 5 49.51 -7.54 33.91
N SER A 6 48.75 -8.60 33.72
CA SER A 6 48.10 -8.87 32.45
C SER A 6 47.13 -7.71 32.17
N PRO A 7 47.17 -7.09 30.99
CA PRO A 7 46.38 -5.90 30.70
C PRO A 7 44.97 -6.24 30.18
N ASP A 8 44.16 -6.92 30.99
CA ASP A 8 42.80 -7.31 30.61
C ASP A 8 41.82 -7.15 31.77
N TYR A 9 41.64 -5.90 32.21
CA TYR A 9 40.44 -5.56 32.95
C TYR A 9 39.34 -5.12 31.95
N GLU A 10 38.12 -5.64 32.09
CA GLU A 10 37.00 -5.52 31.15
C GLU A 10 36.66 -4.10 30.71
N LEU A 11 37.12 -3.07 31.40
CA LEU A 11 36.80 -1.67 31.12
C LEU A 11 38.02 -0.76 30.96
N ASP A 12 39.23 -1.32 30.88
CA ASP A 12 40.42 -0.53 30.52
C ASP A 12 40.31 -0.08 29.07
N TYR A 13 40.91 1.05 28.73
CA TYR A 13 40.77 1.65 27.43
C TYR A 13 42.06 2.32 26.95
N ILE A 14 42.15 2.40 25.62
CA ILE A 14 43.14 3.25 24.97
C ILE A 14 42.42 4.59 24.61
N ALA A 15 42.90 5.66 25.18
CA ALA A 15 42.41 7.01 24.94
C ALA A 15 43.34 7.80 24.02
N VAL A 16 42.75 8.73 23.26
CA VAL A 16 43.49 9.83 22.59
C VAL A 16 43.23 11.10 23.39
N SER A 17 44.30 11.80 23.80
CA SER A 17 44.20 13.01 24.60
C SER A 17 45.18 14.08 24.03
N LYS A 18 44.83 15.35 24.15
CA LYS A 18 45.80 16.41 23.80
C LYS A 18 47.04 16.31 24.65
N LEU A 19 48.19 16.61 24.06
CA LEU A 19 49.44 16.57 24.78
C LEU A 19 49.40 17.57 25.95
N GLY A 20 49.64 17.10 27.17
CA GLY A 20 49.60 17.89 28.40
C GLY A 20 48.24 17.95 29.12
N ASP A 21 47.20 17.31 28.62
CA ASP A 21 45.96 17.16 29.34
C ASP A 21 46.12 16.34 30.62
N ARG A 22 45.24 16.58 31.61
CA ARG A 22 45.20 15.81 32.87
C ARG A 22 44.84 14.35 32.59
N ASP A 23 45.29 13.46 33.43
CA ASP A 23 44.90 12.05 33.39
C ASP A 23 43.38 11.90 33.55
N GLY A 24 42.76 11.00 32.76
CA GLY A 24 41.33 10.83 32.70
C GLY A 24 40.60 11.72 31.67
N GLY A 25 41.23 12.77 31.13
CA GLY A 25 40.72 13.52 29.98
C GLY A 25 40.98 12.79 28.68
N SER A 26 40.03 12.75 27.76
CA SER A 26 40.20 12.13 26.44
C SER A 26 39.24 12.76 25.42
N GLU A 27 39.75 12.91 24.19
CA GLU A 27 38.91 13.27 23.03
C GLU A 27 38.11 12.04 22.54
N ASN A 28 38.79 10.90 22.42
CA ASN A 28 38.20 9.62 22.03
C ASN A 28 38.85 8.47 22.82
N TYR A 29 38.15 7.33 22.89
CA TYR A 29 38.71 6.11 23.47
C TYR A 29 38.07 4.85 22.90
N THR A 30 38.78 3.72 23.03
CA THR A 30 38.28 2.39 22.68
C THR A 30 38.66 1.42 23.78
N TYR A 31 37.75 0.55 24.18
CA TYR A 31 37.99 -0.43 25.24
C TYR A 31 38.95 -1.54 24.81
N THR A 32 39.87 -1.92 25.66
CA THR A 32 40.86 -2.97 25.39
C THR A 32 40.23 -4.36 25.17
N ARG A 33 39.02 -4.59 25.69
CA ARG A 33 38.26 -5.83 25.47
C ARG A 33 37.87 -6.07 24.00
N GLU A 34 37.96 -5.06 23.16
CA GLU A 34 37.67 -5.18 21.70
C GLU A 34 38.81 -5.92 20.98
N GLY A 35 39.90 -6.22 21.64
CA GLY A 35 40.98 -7.06 21.13
C GLY A 35 42.24 -6.29 20.73
N THR A 36 43.18 -7.01 20.10
CA THR A 36 44.42 -6.45 19.56
C THR A 36 44.67 -7.00 18.15
N PRO A 37 45.01 -6.19 17.14
CA PRO A 37 45.19 -4.72 17.21
C PRO A 37 43.87 -3.98 17.46
N LEU A 38 43.95 -2.89 18.21
CA LEU A 38 42.82 -2.02 18.53
C LEU A 38 42.79 -0.81 17.58
N GLN A 39 41.58 -0.42 17.16
CA GLN A 39 41.38 0.81 16.39
C GLN A 39 40.86 1.92 17.30
N VAL A 40 41.51 3.10 17.22
CA VAL A 40 41.08 4.27 17.96
C VAL A 40 40.85 5.41 16.95
N VAL A 41 39.65 6.02 17.04
CA VAL A 41 39.32 7.15 16.16
C VAL A 41 40.09 8.40 16.61
N MET A 42 40.84 9.02 15.68
CA MET A 42 41.57 10.24 15.95
C MET A 42 40.64 11.45 16.01
N PRO A 43 40.96 12.48 16.81
CA PRO A 43 40.26 13.78 16.78
C PRO A 43 40.30 14.42 15.41
N THR A 44 39.30 15.24 15.10
CA THR A 44 39.24 15.99 13.83
C THR A 44 40.17 17.21 13.84
N GLU A 45 40.46 17.77 15.01
CA GLU A 45 41.35 18.90 15.17
C GLU A 45 42.83 18.47 15.01
N PRO A 46 43.57 19.05 14.04
CA PRO A 46 45.00 18.74 13.92
C PRO A 46 45.79 19.20 15.11
N GLY A 47 46.81 18.43 15.51
CA GLY A 47 47.65 18.81 16.65
C GLY A 47 48.45 17.64 17.22
N ASP A 48 49.15 17.93 18.32
CA ASP A 48 49.92 16.93 19.03
C ASP A 48 49.12 16.32 20.16
N TYR A 49 49.01 15.02 20.10
CA TYR A 49 48.23 14.17 21.00
C TYR A 49 49.10 13.07 21.60
N GLU A 50 48.55 12.34 22.53
CA GLU A 50 49.14 11.11 23.01
C GLU A 50 48.07 10.00 23.15
N LEU A 51 48.44 8.81 22.76
CA LEU A 51 47.67 7.57 23.08
C LEU A 51 48.00 7.18 24.49
N ARG A 52 46.97 6.96 25.30
CA ARG A 52 47.08 6.59 26.72
C ARG A 52 46.43 5.25 26.98
N TYR A 53 47.17 4.32 27.58
CA TYR A 53 46.54 3.17 28.19
C TYR A 53 46.05 3.59 29.57
N THR A 54 44.72 3.56 29.79
CA THR A 54 44.11 4.07 31.01
C THR A 54 43.37 2.93 31.73
N LEU A 55 43.75 2.71 33.03
CA LEU A 55 43.01 1.80 33.90
C LEU A 55 41.69 2.43 34.32
N ARG A 56 40.59 1.72 34.15
CA ARG A 56 39.24 2.24 34.43
C ARG A 56 39.01 2.59 35.89
N GLN A 57 39.64 1.82 36.80
CA GLN A 57 39.32 1.89 38.23
C GLN A 57 39.60 3.24 38.87
N ASP A 58 40.72 3.89 38.53
CA ASP A 58 41.18 5.16 39.11
C ASP A 58 41.67 6.15 38.06
N SER A 59 41.42 5.85 36.80
CA SER A 59 41.85 6.64 35.64
C SER A 59 43.40 6.80 35.58
N GLU A 60 44.15 5.85 36.15
CA GLU A 60 45.62 5.88 36.07
C GLU A 60 46.11 5.55 34.67
N VAL A 61 46.97 6.40 34.13
CA VAL A 61 47.59 6.18 32.82
C VAL A 61 48.91 5.45 33.00
N ILE A 62 48.94 4.17 32.56
CA ILE A 62 50.10 3.28 32.71
C ILE A 62 51.05 3.26 31.52
N ALA A 63 50.63 3.78 30.36
CA ALA A 63 51.48 3.92 29.17
C ALA A 63 51.04 5.14 28.33
N ARG A 64 52.00 5.79 27.66
CA ARG A 64 51.78 6.93 26.77
C ARG A 64 52.63 6.78 25.53
N VAL A 65 52.04 7.15 24.37
CA VAL A 65 52.75 7.23 23.08
C VAL A 65 52.33 8.51 22.40
N PRO A 66 53.26 9.43 22.08
CA PRO A 66 52.92 10.64 21.35
C PRO A 66 52.51 10.31 19.91
N ILE A 67 51.57 11.06 19.41
CA ILE A 67 51.09 10.99 18.02
C ILE A 67 50.69 12.38 17.53
N THR A 68 51.07 12.72 16.30
CA THR A 68 50.63 13.97 15.64
C THR A 68 49.46 13.65 14.72
N VAL A 69 48.34 14.34 14.93
CA VAL A 69 47.14 14.27 14.05
C VAL A 69 47.30 15.35 12.99
N GLY A 70 47.37 14.92 11.73
CA GLY A 70 47.46 15.81 10.58
C GLY A 70 46.11 16.38 10.15
N ALA A 71 46.11 17.52 9.48
CA ALA A 71 44.92 18.07 8.86
C ALA A 71 44.44 17.15 7.73
N VAL A 72 43.12 16.91 7.68
CA VAL A 72 42.48 16.26 6.55
C VAL A 72 41.78 17.32 5.70
N GLY A 73 41.76 17.11 4.39
CA GLY A 73 41.07 17.97 3.44
C GLY A 73 40.21 17.17 2.49
N ALA A 74 39.31 17.85 1.85
CA ALA A 74 38.44 17.30 0.82
C ALA A 74 38.25 18.35 -0.29
N ASP A 75 37.91 17.88 -1.49
CA ASP A 75 37.50 18.71 -2.61
C ASP A 75 36.13 18.25 -3.12
N LEU A 76 35.31 19.20 -3.58
CA LEU A 76 33.99 18.99 -4.13
C LEU A 76 33.88 19.63 -5.51
N ALA A 77 33.51 18.84 -6.53
CA ALA A 77 33.21 19.33 -7.87
C ALA A 77 31.74 19.04 -8.18
N ALA A 78 30.99 20.09 -8.51
CA ALA A 78 29.55 20.02 -8.79
C ALA A 78 29.14 21.20 -9.69
N PRO A 79 27.98 21.21 -10.36
CA PRO A 79 27.42 22.37 -11.04
C PRO A 79 27.30 23.59 -10.11
N ASP A 80 27.41 24.79 -10.69
CA ASP A 80 27.21 26.04 -9.93
C ASP A 80 25.71 26.31 -9.65
N LYS A 81 24.83 25.67 -10.45
CA LYS A 81 23.38 25.79 -10.35
C LYS A 81 22.69 24.43 -10.51
N ALA A 82 21.55 24.29 -9.86
CA ALA A 82 20.66 23.16 -10.00
C ALA A 82 19.20 23.62 -9.93
N ILE A 83 18.27 22.75 -10.37
CA ILE A 83 16.84 23.00 -10.24
C ILE A 83 16.36 22.39 -8.91
N ALA A 84 15.37 23.03 -8.28
CA ALA A 84 14.75 22.54 -7.05
C ALA A 84 14.27 21.09 -7.20
N GLY A 85 14.67 20.21 -6.28
CA GLY A 85 14.38 18.78 -6.30
C GLY A 85 15.23 17.94 -7.26
N GLU A 86 16.09 18.55 -8.07
CA GLU A 86 16.96 17.84 -9.00
C GLU A 86 17.98 16.96 -8.27
N THR A 87 18.31 15.82 -8.85
CA THR A 87 19.45 15.02 -8.41
C THR A 87 20.67 15.39 -9.24
N ILE A 88 21.69 15.95 -8.60
CA ILE A 88 22.96 16.32 -9.26
C ILE A 88 24.04 15.28 -8.97
N THR A 89 25.04 15.27 -9.86
CA THR A 89 26.25 14.48 -9.68
C THR A 89 27.30 15.33 -8.98
N VAL A 90 27.89 14.83 -7.90
CA VAL A 90 28.98 15.46 -7.15
C VAL A 90 30.20 14.55 -7.19
N GLU A 91 31.28 15.03 -7.78
CA GLU A 91 32.58 14.38 -7.67
C GLU A 91 33.28 14.91 -6.41
N TRP A 92 33.97 14.06 -5.71
CA TRP A 92 34.64 14.43 -4.47
C TRP A 92 35.92 13.64 -4.26
N THR A 93 36.81 14.22 -3.48
CA THR A 93 37.96 13.56 -2.89
C THR A 93 38.00 13.88 -1.39
N GLY A 94 38.48 12.96 -0.58
CA GLY A 94 38.50 13.13 0.87
C GLY A 94 38.85 11.85 1.60
N PRO A 95 38.80 11.83 2.93
CA PRO A 95 39.25 10.70 3.74
C PRO A 95 38.35 9.47 3.65
N ASP A 96 37.06 9.61 3.32
CA ASP A 96 36.06 8.53 3.24
C ASP A 96 35.97 7.67 4.51
N TYR A 97 35.93 8.33 5.66
CA TYR A 97 35.73 7.61 6.93
C TYR A 97 34.30 7.11 7.05
N GLU A 98 34.11 6.13 7.91
CA GLU A 98 32.80 5.51 8.10
C GLU A 98 31.76 6.54 8.50
N LEU A 99 30.67 6.60 7.70
CA LEU A 99 29.54 7.54 7.84
C LEU A 99 29.88 9.03 7.55
N ASP A 100 31.01 9.33 6.93
CA ASP A 100 31.19 10.66 6.32
C ASP A 100 30.14 10.89 5.24
N TYR A 101 29.76 12.15 5.03
CA TYR A 101 28.69 12.48 4.11
C TYR A 101 28.89 13.83 3.42
N ILE A 102 28.29 13.95 2.24
CA ILE A 102 28.14 15.21 1.55
C ILE A 102 26.74 15.74 1.80
N ALA A 103 26.64 16.86 2.49
CA ALA A 103 25.39 17.53 2.83
C ALA A 103 25.09 18.70 1.91
N VAL A 104 23.81 19.03 1.75
CA VAL A 104 23.31 20.27 1.18
C VAL A 104 22.75 21.11 2.30
N SER A 105 23.29 22.29 2.52
CA SER A 105 22.91 23.19 3.60
C SER A 105 22.65 24.60 3.09
N LYS A 106 21.80 25.38 3.74
CA LYS A 106 21.65 26.80 3.44
C LYS A 106 22.94 27.54 3.80
N VAL A 107 23.29 28.51 3.00
CA VAL A 107 24.46 29.36 3.31
C VAL A 107 24.27 30.07 4.65
N GLY A 108 25.23 29.89 5.57
CA GLY A 108 25.18 30.45 6.91
C GLY A 108 24.59 29.53 8.00
N ASP A 109 24.09 28.37 7.66
CA ASP A 109 23.72 27.36 8.65
C ASP A 109 24.96 26.87 9.42
N ARG A 110 24.74 26.49 10.68
CA ARG A 110 25.76 25.85 11.52
C ARG A 110 26.21 24.52 10.92
N ASP A 111 27.42 24.10 11.20
CA ASP A 111 27.89 22.78 10.84
C ASP A 111 27.03 21.69 11.48
N GLY A 112 26.75 20.62 10.74
CA GLY A 112 25.82 19.57 11.13
C GLY A 112 24.34 19.86 10.85
N VAL A 113 23.96 21.06 10.39
CA VAL A 113 22.60 21.38 9.92
C VAL A 113 22.56 21.27 8.41
N TYR A 114 21.60 20.53 7.87
CA TYR A 114 21.44 20.28 6.44
C TYR A 114 19.98 20.03 6.05
N GLU A 115 19.68 20.27 4.79
CA GLU A 115 18.38 19.93 4.19
C GLU A 115 18.38 18.48 3.68
N ASN A 116 19.52 18.02 3.14
CA ASN A 116 19.69 16.67 2.63
C ASN A 116 21.16 16.25 2.66
N TYR A 117 21.42 14.93 2.58
CA TYR A 117 22.79 14.41 2.53
C TYR A 117 22.86 13.04 1.83
N THR A 118 24.06 12.68 1.40
CA THR A 118 24.39 11.34 0.87
C THR A 118 25.72 10.89 1.46
N TYR A 119 25.82 9.65 1.90
CA TYR A 119 27.05 9.10 2.49
C TYR A 119 28.14 8.90 1.44
N THR A 120 29.42 9.24 1.78
CA THR A 120 30.58 9.07 0.88
C THR A 120 30.81 7.61 0.49
N ARG A 121 30.50 6.66 1.36
CA ARG A 121 30.59 5.21 1.10
C ARG A 121 29.79 4.73 -0.12
N GLU A 122 28.88 5.54 -0.65
CA GLU A 122 28.14 5.23 -1.88
C GLU A 122 29.01 5.43 -3.12
N GLY A 123 30.25 5.92 -2.94
CA GLY A 123 31.26 6.06 -3.98
C GLY A 123 31.39 7.47 -4.53
N THR A 124 32.22 7.62 -5.55
CA THR A 124 32.36 8.85 -6.33
C THR A 124 32.27 8.52 -7.81
N PRO A 125 31.46 9.26 -8.63
CA PRO A 125 30.61 10.39 -8.24
C PRO A 125 29.38 10.01 -7.43
N LEU A 126 28.96 10.89 -6.53
CA LEU A 126 27.73 10.76 -5.75
C LEU A 126 26.52 11.37 -6.43
N GLN A 127 25.33 10.81 -6.18
CA GLN A 127 24.06 11.41 -6.54
C GLN A 127 23.48 12.13 -5.31
N VAL A 128 23.32 13.44 -5.40
CA VAL A 128 22.82 14.27 -4.30
C VAL A 128 21.54 14.98 -4.73
N VAL A 129 20.46 14.78 -3.99
CA VAL A 129 19.17 15.41 -4.27
C VAL A 129 19.14 16.81 -3.68
N MET A 130 18.80 17.79 -4.51
CA MET A 130 18.72 19.19 -4.09
C MET A 130 17.41 19.48 -3.35
N PRO A 131 17.41 20.44 -2.41
CA PRO A 131 16.18 20.94 -1.78
C PRO A 131 15.16 21.45 -2.80
N SER A 132 13.88 21.39 -2.43
CA SER A 132 12.79 21.94 -3.26
C SER A 132 12.60 23.45 -3.11
N GLU A 133 13.17 24.07 -2.09
CA GLU A 133 13.15 25.52 -1.89
C GLU A 133 14.29 26.19 -2.67
N PRO A 134 13.98 27.12 -3.59
CA PRO A 134 15.02 27.89 -4.29
C PRO A 134 15.82 28.76 -3.33
N GLY A 135 17.13 28.94 -3.62
CA GLY A 135 17.97 29.74 -2.77
C GLY A 135 19.47 29.52 -2.99
N ARG A 136 20.25 30.07 -2.07
CA ARG A 136 21.69 29.88 -2.03
C ARG A 136 22.06 28.83 -1.02
N TYR A 137 22.73 27.80 -1.48
CA TYR A 137 23.14 26.65 -0.70
C TYR A 137 24.64 26.40 -0.85
N GLU A 138 25.13 25.50 -0.06
CA GLU A 138 26.48 24.96 -0.19
C GLU A 138 26.46 23.44 0.00
N LEU A 139 27.22 22.75 -0.82
CA LEU A 139 27.58 21.36 -0.59
C LEU A 139 28.70 21.35 0.45
N ARG A 140 28.59 20.46 1.45
CA ARG A 140 29.57 20.34 2.54
C ARG A 140 30.06 18.91 2.65
N TYR A 141 31.36 18.68 2.55
CA TYR A 141 31.93 17.42 2.99
C TYR A 141 32.02 17.45 4.51
N THR A 142 31.30 16.60 5.18
CA THR A 142 31.18 16.59 6.64
C THR A 142 31.72 15.28 7.21
N LEU A 143 32.67 15.39 8.11
CA LEU A 143 33.14 14.27 8.92
C LEU A 143 32.05 13.90 9.89
N ARG A 144 31.71 12.58 9.98
CA ARG A 144 30.68 12.09 10.91
C ARG A 144 31.01 12.43 12.36
N GLN A 145 32.28 12.35 12.69
CA GLN A 145 32.78 12.76 13.99
C GLN A 145 32.69 14.30 14.09
N ASP A 146 32.15 14.80 15.18
CA ASP A 146 32.03 16.22 15.51
C ASP A 146 31.22 17.07 14.50
N SER A 147 30.73 16.48 13.43
CA SER A 147 30.05 17.16 12.32
C SER A 147 30.90 18.27 11.69
N GLU A 148 32.24 18.11 11.69
CA GLU A 148 33.17 19.07 11.13
C GLU A 148 33.10 19.11 9.60
N VAL A 149 32.99 20.30 9.04
CA VAL A 149 32.95 20.53 7.59
C VAL A 149 34.37 20.86 7.08
N ILE A 150 34.95 19.94 6.29
CA ILE A 150 36.32 20.06 5.77
C ILE A 150 36.38 20.57 4.33
N ALA A 151 35.27 20.63 3.61
CA ALA A 151 35.15 21.28 2.30
C ALA A 151 33.77 21.87 2.09
N ARG A 152 33.71 22.99 1.34
CA ARG A 152 32.48 23.69 0.99
C ARG A 152 32.50 24.09 -0.47
N ARG A 153 31.34 23.94 -1.16
CA ARG A 153 31.12 24.41 -2.51
C ARG A 153 29.75 25.08 -2.61
N ALA A 154 29.73 26.34 -3.02
CA ALA A 154 28.49 27.08 -3.23
C ALA A 154 27.73 26.53 -4.43
N ILE A 155 26.39 26.50 -4.32
CA ILE A 155 25.47 26.13 -5.38
C ILE A 155 24.20 26.99 -5.29
N GLU A 156 23.70 27.47 -6.42
CA GLU A 156 22.41 28.19 -6.51
C GLU A 156 21.31 27.21 -6.95
N ILE A 157 20.24 27.10 -6.16
CA ILE A 157 19.07 26.31 -6.51
C ILE A 157 18.00 27.23 -7.07
N THR A 158 17.61 27.01 -8.32
CA THR A 158 16.54 27.73 -9.02
C THR A 158 15.20 27.01 -8.87
N GLY A 159 14.07 27.75 -9.03
CA GLY A 159 12.74 27.16 -8.93
C GLY A 159 12.49 26.11 -10.00
N ALA A 160 11.82 25.02 -9.63
CA ALA A 160 11.26 24.07 -10.59
C ALA A 160 9.94 24.62 -11.14
N GLU A 161 9.76 24.54 -12.46
CA GLU A 161 8.55 24.97 -13.14
C GLU A 161 7.70 23.78 -13.56
N ALA A 162 6.38 23.89 -13.40
CA ALA A 162 5.42 22.91 -13.86
C ALA A 162 4.13 23.57 -14.35
N SER A 163 3.37 22.89 -15.18
CA SER A 163 2.04 23.30 -15.59
C SER A 163 1.06 22.10 -15.57
N LEU A 164 -0.22 22.40 -15.38
CA LEU A 164 -1.30 21.43 -15.37
C LEU A 164 -2.40 21.87 -16.32
N SER A 165 -2.87 20.96 -17.16
CA SER A 165 -4.03 21.14 -18.04
C SER A 165 -5.04 20.01 -17.78
N ALA A 166 -6.30 20.38 -17.54
CA ALA A 166 -7.40 19.45 -17.27
C ALA A 166 -8.72 20.13 -17.65
N PRO A 167 -9.84 19.41 -17.76
CA PRO A 167 -11.17 20.01 -17.83
C PRO A 167 -11.46 20.92 -16.63
N ASP A 168 -12.32 21.92 -16.81
CA ASP A 168 -12.73 22.82 -15.70
C ASP A 168 -13.64 22.12 -14.70
N ALA A 169 -14.34 21.05 -15.13
CA ALA A 169 -15.18 20.24 -14.28
C ALA A 169 -15.07 18.74 -14.63
N ALA A 170 -15.32 17.90 -13.63
CA ALA A 170 -15.38 16.45 -13.79
C ALA A 170 -16.44 15.83 -12.86
N PRO A 171 -17.15 14.76 -13.28
CA PRO A 171 -18.11 14.07 -12.44
C PRO A 171 -17.43 13.41 -11.22
N ALA A 172 -18.10 13.40 -10.07
CA ALA A 172 -17.62 12.74 -8.86
C ALA A 172 -17.30 11.25 -9.11
N GLY A 173 -16.13 10.80 -8.67
CA GLY A 173 -15.63 9.43 -8.86
C GLY A 173 -15.11 9.11 -10.27
N SER A 174 -15.14 10.06 -11.22
CA SER A 174 -14.60 9.84 -12.56
C SER A 174 -13.06 9.88 -12.58
N ALA A 175 -12.48 9.38 -13.66
CA ALA A 175 -11.07 9.59 -13.96
C ALA A 175 -10.90 10.93 -14.70
N ILE A 176 -10.20 11.88 -14.08
CA ILE A 176 -9.89 13.20 -14.64
C ILE A 176 -8.66 13.06 -15.54
N PRO A 177 -8.75 13.36 -16.85
CA PRO A 177 -7.57 13.44 -17.69
C PRO A 177 -6.77 14.70 -17.35
N VAL A 178 -5.47 14.53 -17.05
CA VAL A 178 -4.56 15.61 -16.71
C VAL A 178 -3.32 15.52 -17.58
N SER A 179 -3.10 16.54 -18.42
CA SER A 179 -1.81 16.73 -19.11
C SER A 179 -0.95 17.69 -18.29
N TRP A 180 0.34 17.46 -18.26
CA TRP A 180 1.25 18.22 -17.42
C TRP A 180 2.61 18.43 -18.09
N THR A 181 3.33 19.46 -17.63
CA THR A 181 4.77 19.63 -17.85
C THR A 181 5.44 19.84 -16.51
N GLY A 182 6.70 19.45 -16.39
CA GLY A 182 7.45 19.60 -15.14
C GLY A 182 8.72 18.76 -15.10
N PRO A 183 9.44 18.73 -13.97
CA PRO A 183 10.74 18.08 -13.86
C PRO A 183 10.68 16.55 -14.03
N ALA A 184 9.58 15.91 -13.70
CA ALA A 184 9.41 14.45 -13.76
C ALA A 184 10.44 13.66 -12.93
N TYR A 185 10.81 14.18 -11.77
CA TYR A 185 11.71 13.45 -10.90
C TYR A 185 11.09 12.14 -10.39
N ALA A 186 11.91 11.21 -9.98
CA ALA A 186 11.47 9.92 -9.51
C ALA A 186 10.40 10.05 -8.41
N ARG A 187 9.19 9.49 -8.67
CA ARG A 187 8.05 9.48 -7.77
C ARG A 187 7.34 10.84 -7.57
N ASP A 188 7.64 11.87 -8.36
CA ASP A 188 6.75 13.03 -8.43
C ASP A 188 5.36 12.59 -8.82
N PHE A 189 4.35 13.35 -8.44
CA PHE A 189 2.97 12.96 -8.68
C PHE A 189 2.05 14.16 -8.90
N ILE A 190 0.96 13.90 -9.63
CA ILE A 190 -0.18 14.80 -9.72
C ILE A 190 -1.21 14.34 -8.69
N ALA A 191 -1.60 15.24 -7.80
CA ALA A 191 -2.58 15.00 -6.75
C ALA A 191 -3.85 15.80 -6.97
N ILE A 192 -4.97 15.34 -6.39
CA ILE A 192 -6.16 16.16 -6.15
C ILE A 192 -6.35 16.35 -4.65
N ALA A 193 -6.61 17.59 -4.24
CA ALA A 193 -6.78 17.99 -2.84
C ALA A 193 -7.90 19.03 -2.72
N ARG A 194 -8.37 19.28 -1.49
CA ARG A 194 -9.29 20.41 -1.24
C ARG A 194 -8.54 21.73 -1.37
N VAL A 195 -9.22 22.75 -1.86
CA VAL A 195 -8.66 24.10 -1.87
C VAL A 195 -8.29 24.52 -0.46
N GLY A 196 -7.04 24.99 -0.28
CA GLY A 196 -6.52 25.41 1.02
C GLY A 196 -5.94 24.30 1.92
N ASP A 197 -6.00 23.04 1.52
CA ASP A 197 -5.26 21.98 2.22
C ASP A 197 -3.74 22.26 2.18
N ARG A 198 -3.03 21.87 3.25
CA ARG A 198 -1.57 21.97 3.30
C ARG A 198 -0.94 21.16 2.17
N ASP A 199 0.25 21.58 1.73
CA ASP A 199 1.06 20.80 0.81
C ASP A 199 1.30 19.40 1.41
N GLY A 200 1.27 18.38 0.56
CA GLY A 200 1.31 16.99 1.00
C GLY A 200 -0.03 16.35 1.36
N GLN A 201 -1.07 17.12 1.73
CA GLN A 201 -2.42 16.59 1.90
C GLN A 201 -3.08 16.36 0.53
N ARG A 202 -3.73 15.22 0.36
CA ARG A 202 -4.36 14.83 -0.89
C ARG A 202 -5.43 13.75 -0.69
N ILE A 203 -6.36 13.70 -1.62
CA ILE A 203 -7.44 12.69 -1.67
C ILE A 203 -7.02 11.52 -2.57
N ALA A 204 -6.49 11.84 -3.77
CA ALA A 204 -5.97 10.86 -4.71
C ALA A 204 -4.70 11.41 -5.39
N GLN A 205 -3.91 10.51 -5.99
CA GLN A 205 -2.71 10.86 -6.74
C GLN A 205 -2.43 9.84 -7.84
N THR A 206 -1.66 10.29 -8.84
CA THR A 206 -1.08 9.47 -9.89
C THR A 206 0.36 9.92 -10.13
N ASN A 207 1.30 8.97 -10.21
CA ASN A 207 2.72 9.31 -10.37
C ASN A 207 3.01 9.79 -11.80
N THR A 208 3.94 10.71 -11.94
CA THR A 208 4.35 11.29 -13.23
C THR A 208 5.09 10.32 -14.13
N ASP A 209 5.68 9.26 -13.58
CA ASP A 209 6.35 8.20 -14.33
C ASP A 209 5.42 7.37 -15.23
N GLN A 210 4.10 7.52 -15.09
CA GLN A 210 3.11 6.85 -15.94
C GLN A 210 2.87 7.54 -17.28
N GLY A 211 3.52 8.68 -17.55
CA GLY A 211 3.44 9.39 -18.82
C GLY A 211 3.00 10.85 -18.70
N ALA A 212 2.92 11.53 -19.84
CA ALA A 212 2.54 12.95 -19.89
C ALA A 212 1.04 13.21 -19.76
N ASP A 213 0.21 12.23 -20.06
CA ASP A 213 -1.24 12.25 -19.91
C ASP A 213 -1.65 11.25 -18.83
N LEU A 214 -2.12 11.74 -17.72
CA LEU A 214 -2.46 10.94 -16.54
C LEU A 214 -3.96 10.96 -16.29
N MET A 215 -4.43 9.94 -15.56
CA MET A 215 -5.78 9.90 -15.00
C MET A 215 -5.70 10.05 -13.50
N VAL A 216 -6.35 11.08 -12.94
CA VAL A 216 -6.48 11.31 -11.50
C VAL A 216 -7.90 11.05 -11.07
N GLU A 217 -8.13 10.21 -10.07
CA GLU A 217 -9.46 9.87 -9.57
C GLU A 217 -10.12 11.09 -8.88
N ALA A 218 -11.30 11.50 -9.35
CA ALA A 218 -12.10 12.55 -8.72
C ALA A 218 -12.64 12.08 -7.36
N PRO A 219 -12.71 12.96 -6.35
CA PRO A 219 -13.44 12.68 -5.12
C PRO A 219 -14.91 12.35 -5.35
N MET A 220 -15.51 11.57 -4.45
CA MET A 220 -16.96 11.30 -4.47
C MET A 220 -17.80 12.47 -3.92
N GLU A 221 -17.21 13.36 -3.16
CA GLU A 221 -17.87 14.55 -2.62
C GLU A 221 -17.82 15.69 -3.65
N PRO A 222 -18.95 16.22 -4.11
CA PRO A 222 -18.96 17.36 -5.03
C PRO A 222 -18.40 18.63 -4.38
N GLY A 223 -17.74 19.48 -5.18
CA GLY A 223 -17.17 20.73 -4.69
C GLY A 223 -15.99 21.22 -5.52
N VAL A 224 -15.34 22.28 -5.07
CA VAL A 224 -14.15 22.83 -5.72
C VAL A 224 -12.91 22.22 -5.10
N TYR A 225 -12.02 21.72 -5.95
CA TYR A 225 -10.77 21.08 -5.62
C TYR A 225 -9.62 21.71 -6.40
N GLU A 226 -8.41 21.34 -6.10
CA GLU A 226 -7.24 21.69 -6.88
C GLU A 226 -6.42 20.45 -7.26
N LEU A 227 -6.03 20.39 -8.52
CA LEU A 227 -4.97 19.54 -9.01
C LEU A 227 -3.64 20.16 -8.66
N ARG A 228 -2.66 19.35 -8.19
CA ARG A 228 -1.35 19.80 -7.72
C ARG A 228 -0.25 18.97 -8.35
N TYR A 229 0.77 19.61 -8.93
CA TYR A 229 2.03 18.94 -9.20
C TYR A 229 2.89 18.98 -7.93
N VAL A 230 3.30 17.83 -7.44
CA VAL A 230 3.97 17.69 -6.14
C VAL A 230 5.33 17.04 -6.32
N LEU A 231 6.39 17.74 -5.89
CA LEU A 231 7.72 17.17 -5.73
C LEU A 231 7.71 16.18 -4.58
N ARG A 232 8.14 14.93 -4.82
CA ARG A 232 8.03 13.85 -3.83
C ARG A 232 8.88 14.06 -2.59
N GLN A 233 10.00 14.75 -2.72
CA GLN A 233 11.03 14.87 -1.68
C GLN A 233 10.46 15.37 -0.33
N ASP A 234 9.75 16.49 -0.35
CA ASP A 234 9.19 17.17 0.83
C ASP A 234 7.71 17.57 0.65
N ALA A 235 7.08 17.03 -0.38
CA ALA A 235 5.71 17.30 -0.77
C ALA A 235 5.43 18.76 -1.18
N THR A 236 6.44 19.49 -1.66
CA THR A 236 6.29 20.85 -2.19
C THR A 236 5.43 20.87 -3.45
N VAL A 237 4.44 21.74 -3.50
CA VAL A 237 3.55 21.95 -4.64
C VAL A 237 4.11 23.04 -5.55
N ILE A 238 4.45 22.70 -6.80
CA ILE A 238 5.06 23.62 -7.77
C ILE A 238 4.08 24.09 -8.86
N ALA A 239 2.90 23.45 -9.02
CA ALA A 239 1.82 23.95 -9.86
C ALA A 239 0.47 23.57 -9.26
N ARG A 240 -0.53 24.44 -9.48
CA ARG A 240 -1.92 24.25 -9.02
C ARG A 240 -2.90 24.61 -10.12
N ARG A 241 -4.01 23.87 -10.20
CA ARG A 241 -5.15 24.15 -11.07
C ARG A 241 -6.43 23.79 -10.35
N GLU A 242 -7.37 24.70 -10.27
CA GLU A 242 -8.71 24.43 -9.74
C GLU A 242 -9.53 23.59 -10.72
N ILE A 243 -10.40 22.75 -10.15
CA ILE A 243 -11.36 21.91 -10.87
C ILE A 243 -12.64 21.77 -10.05
N GLU A 244 -13.80 21.84 -10.71
CA GLU A 244 -15.08 21.56 -10.09
C GLU A 244 -15.41 20.07 -10.19
N VAL A 245 -15.71 19.44 -9.06
CA VAL A 245 -16.26 18.07 -9.02
C VAL A 245 -17.77 18.16 -8.94
N THR A 246 -18.46 17.72 -10.00
CA THR A 246 -19.92 17.79 -10.12
C THR A 246 -20.59 16.54 -9.53
N PRO A 247 -21.81 16.66 -8.98
CA PRO A 247 -22.51 15.50 -8.42
C PRO A 247 -22.88 14.49 -9.50
N VAL A 248 -22.94 13.21 -9.12
CA VAL A 248 -23.45 12.09 -9.94
C VAL A 248 -24.65 11.45 -9.28
N THR A 249 -25.57 10.93 -10.09
CA THR A 249 -26.77 10.23 -9.64
C THR A 249 -26.88 8.88 -10.34
N ALA A 250 -27.69 7.99 -9.78
CA ALA A 250 -28.03 6.72 -10.41
C ALA A 250 -29.50 6.36 -10.16
N THR A 251 -30.08 5.58 -11.05
CA THR A 251 -31.41 4.98 -10.90
C THR A 251 -31.34 3.47 -11.07
N LEU A 252 -32.24 2.77 -10.40
CA LEU A 252 -32.45 1.32 -10.54
C LEU A 252 -33.91 1.08 -10.86
N THR A 253 -34.20 0.16 -11.78
CA THR A 253 -35.54 -0.30 -12.10
C THR A 253 -35.57 -1.81 -12.07
N ALA A 254 -36.35 -2.37 -11.15
CA ALA A 254 -36.53 -3.78 -10.97
C ALA A 254 -37.92 -4.09 -10.38
N PRO A 255 -38.45 -5.31 -10.51
CA PRO A 255 -39.66 -5.74 -9.80
C PRO A 255 -39.54 -5.53 -8.28
N ALA A 256 -40.64 -5.25 -7.61
CA ALA A 256 -40.69 -5.10 -6.15
C ALA A 256 -40.43 -6.41 -5.38
N THR A 257 -40.59 -7.57 -6.06
CA THR A 257 -40.39 -8.90 -5.50
C THR A 257 -39.59 -9.77 -6.44
N ALA A 258 -38.82 -10.71 -5.89
CA ALA A 258 -38.09 -11.71 -6.65
C ALA A 258 -37.99 -13.02 -5.86
N PRO A 259 -37.95 -14.18 -6.53
CA PRO A 259 -37.84 -15.46 -5.85
C PRO A 259 -36.46 -15.70 -5.28
N ALA A 260 -36.34 -16.33 -4.12
CA ALA A 260 -35.09 -16.69 -3.47
C ALA A 260 -34.19 -17.53 -4.40
N GLY A 261 -32.90 -17.21 -4.44
CA GLY A 261 -31.89 -17.92 -5.23
C GLY A 261 -31.97 -17.71 -6.74
N GLY A 262 -33.00 -17.00 -7.24
CA GLY A 262 -33.20 -16.76 -8.67
C GLY A 262 -32.44 -15.57 -9.23
N PRO A 263 -32.21 -15.54 -10.55
CA PRO A 263 -31.67 -14.35 -11.20
C PRO A 263 -32.76 -13.26 -11.27
N LEU A 264 -32.34 -12.01 -11.02
CA LEU A 264 -33.17 -10.82 -11.19
C LEU A 264 -32.52 -9.89 -12.21
N ALA A 265 -33.26 -9.59 -13.28
CA ALA A 265 -32.88 -8.57 -14.23
C ALA A 265 -33.14 -7.16 -13.65
N ILE A 266 -32.14 -6.31 -13.66
CA ILE A 266 -32.17 -4.95 -13.14
C ILE A 266 -31.72 -4.01 -14.25
N THR A 267 -32.58 -3.05 -14.63
CA THR A 267 -32.20 -1.95 -15.51
C THR A 267 -31.70 -0.80 -14.66
N TRP A 268 -30.62 -0.18 -15.07
CA TRP A 268 -29.99 0.91 -14.34
C TRP A 268 -29.55 2.05 -15.29
N ASP A 269 -29.43 3.23 -14.72
CA ASP A 269 -28.77 4.39 -15.32
C ASP A 269 -27.88 5.03 -14.26
N GLY A 270 -26.68 5.48 -14.65
CA GLY A 270 -25.71 6.00 -13.71
C GLY A 270 -24.34 6.20 -14.35
N PRO A 271 -23.28 6.50 -13.57
CA PRO A 271 -21.95 6.81 -14.08
C PRO A 271 -21.32 5.69 -14.92
N GLY A 272 -21.54 4.42 -14.56
CA GLY A 272 -21.02 3.27 -15.29
C GLY A 272 -19.49 3.17 -15.23
N TYR A 273 -18.86 3.61 -14.14
CA TYR A 273 -17.41 3.51 -13.99
C TYR A 273 -16.97 2.04 -13.93
N ARG A 274 -15.73 1.80 -14.29
CA ARG A 274 -15.16 0.44 -14.47
C ARG A 274 -15.49 -0.55 -13.37
N ASP A 275 -15.49 -0.09 -12.11
CA ASP A 275 -15.65 -0.94 -10.93
C ASP A 275 -17.00 -0.74 -10.22
N ASP A 276 -17.94 0.00 -10.85
CA ASP A 276 -19.28 0.19 -10.32
C ASP A 276 -20.04 -1.13 -10.25
N ARG A 277 -20.91 -1.24 -9.25
CA ARG A 277 -21.66 -2.47 -8.97
C ARG A 277 -23.14 -2.21 -8.76
N ILE A 278 -23.92 -3.15 -9.26
CA ILE A 278 -25.31 -3.34 -8.85
C ILE A 278 -25.30 -4.49 -7.82
N ALA A 279 -25.73 -4.20 -6.60
CA ALA A 279 -25.59 -5.11 -5.47
C ALA A 279 -26.91 -5.34 -4.76
N ILE A 280 -27.03 -6.46 -4.07
CA ILE A 280 -28.04 -6.77 -3.07
C ILE A 280 -27.39 -6.71 -1.70
N ALA A 281 -28.03 -5.99 -0.79
CA ALA A 281 -27.56 -5.84 0.58
C ALA A 281 -28.71 -5.98 1.58
N GLU A 282 -28.39 -6.24 2.83
CA GLU A 282 -29.35 -6.15 3.91
C GLU A 282 -29.76 -4.68 4.14
N PRO A 283 -31.02 -4.42 4.56
CA PRO A 283 -31.47 -3.05 4.81
C PRO A 283 -30.56 -2.31 5.81
N GLY A 284 -30.19 -1.09 5.46
CA GLY A 284 -29.32 -0.27 6.31
C GLY A 284 -27.85 -0.67 6.38
N SER A 285 -27.40 -1.58 5.51
CA SER A 285 -25.98 -1.97 5.42
C SER A 285 -25.10 -0.77 5.12
N ARG A 286 -23.86 -0.79 5.64
CA ARG A 286 -22.83 0.19 5.30
C ARG A 286 -22.46 0.09 3.82
N SER A 287 -22.04 1.21 3.23
CA SER A 287 -21.55 1.23 1.85
C SER A 287 -20.45 0.18 1.63
N GLY A 288 -20.62 -0.65 0.59
CA GLY A 288 -19.68 -1.74 0.29
C GLY A 288 -19.97 -3.09 0.95
N GLN A 289 -20.90 -3.16 1.93
CA GLN A 289 -21.41 -4.44 2.45
C GLN A 289 -22.53 -4.94 1.53
N MET A 290 -22.38 -6.12 1.00
CA MET A 290 -23.32 -6.71 0.03
C MET A 290 -23.42 -8.23 0.21
N VAL A 291 -24.57 -8.79 -0.11
CA VAL A 291 -24.81 -10.24 -0.14
C VAL A 291 -24.35 -10.80 -1.49
N ASN A 292 -24.86 -10.22 -2.58
CA ASN A 292 -24.46 -10.55 -3.95
C ASN A 292 -24.33 -9.28 -4.79
N TYR A 293 -23.62 -9.35 -5.92
CA TYR A 293 -23.45 -8.24 -6.84
C TYR A 293 -23.11 -8.71 -8.25
N THR A 294 -23.27 -7.78 -9.20
CA THR A 294 -22.75 -7.83 -10.56
C THR A 294 -22.11 -6.49 -10.93
N ASN A 295 -21.27 -6.46 -11.96
CA ASN A 295 -20.64 -5.20 -12.40
C ASN A 295 -21.61 -4.42 -13.30
N ALA A 296 -21.69 -3.11 -13.10
CA ALA A 296 -22.55 -2.23 -13.90
C ALA A 296 -22.11 -2.07 -15.37
N ARG A 297 -20.84 -2.33 -15.68
CA ARG A 297 -20.27 -2.18 -17.03
C ARG A 297 -20.82 -3.12 -18.10
N ASP A 298 -21.52 -4.19 -17.69
CA ASP A 298 -21.93 -5.28 -18.58
C ASP A 298 -23.24 -4.96 -19.35
N GLY A 299 -23.62 -3.69 -19.42
CA GLY A 299 -24.80 -3.16 -20.12
C GLY A 299 -25.80 -2.50 -19.20
N GLN A 300 -26.80 -1.82 -19.77
CA GLN A 300 -27.82 -1.10 -18.99
C GLN A 300 -28.80 -2.03 -18.27
N THR A 301 -28.83 -3.33 -18.62
CA THR A 301 -29.58 -4.35 -17.91
C THR A 301 -28.61 -5.44 -17.50
N VAL A 302 -28.59 -5.75 -16.23
CA VAL A 302 -27.72 -6.76 -15.62
C VAL A 302 -28.52 -7.75 -14.79
N GLU A 303 -27.98 -8.93 -14.56
CA GLU A 303 -28.60 -9.92 -13.69
C GLU A 303 -27.82 -10.03 -12.37
N VAL A 304 -28.57 -10.05 -11.26
CA VAL A 304 -28.04 -10.33 -9.91
C VAL A 304 -28.77 -11.53 -9.33
N ILE A 305 -28.04 -12.47 -8.76
CA ILE A 305 -28.64 -13.61 -8.08
C ILE A 305 -29.19 -13.18 -6.73
N MET A 306 -30.46 -13.49 -6.47
CA MET A 306 -31.10 -13.17 -5.20
C MET A 306 -30.57 -14.03 -4.06
N PRO A 307 -30.55 -13.52 -2.82
CA PRO A 307 -30.22 -14.33 -1.65
C PRO A 307 -31.11 -15.58 -1.53
N ALA A 308 -30.56 -16.66 -0.98
CA ALA A 308 -31.29 -17.88 -0.72
C ALA A 308 -32.33 -17.72 0.41
N THR A 309 -32.09 -16.77 1.31
CA THR A 309 -32.99 -16.53 2.45
C THR A 309 -34.06 -15.53 2.06
N PRO A 310 -35.35 -15.88 2.18
CA PRO A 310 -36.47 -14.94 1.99
C PRO A 310 -36.40 -13.79 3.00
N GLY A 311 -36.82 -12.59 2.57
CA GLY A 311 -36.80 -11.41 3.43
C GLY A 311 -36.78 -10.11 2.63
N THR A 312 -36.63 -8.98 3.34
CA THR A 312 -36.51 -7.67 2.73
C THR A 312 -35.01 -7.34 2.55
N TYR A 313 -34.68 -6.86 1.36
CA TYR A 313 -33.31 -6.47 0.97
C TYR A 313 -33.34 -5.11 0.27
N GLU A 314 -32.17 -4.59 -0.05
CA GLU A 314 -31.99 -3.40 -0.84
C GLU A 314 -31.16 -3.71 -2.09
N LEU A 315 -31.65 -3.31 -3.26
CA LEU A 315 -30.84 -3.16 -4.45
C LEU A 315 -30.06 -1.85 -4.32
N GLN A 316 -28.78 -1.85 -4.62
CA GLN A 316 -27.90 -0.70 -4.47
C GLN A 316 -27.06 -0.48 -5.74
N TYR A 317 -26.97 0.78 -6.22
CA TYR A 317 -25.94 1.19 -7.15
C TYR A 317 -24.74 1.72 -6.37
N ILE A 318 -23.59 1.09 -6.53
CA ILE A 318 -22.39 1.37 -5.74
C ILE A 318 -21.26 1.85 -6.65
N VAL A 319 -20.78 3.06 -6.40
CA VAL A 319 -19.53 3.58 -6.98
C VAL A 319 -18.36 3.16 -6.07
N ARG A 320 -17.35 2.55 -6.66
CA ARG A 320 -16.17 2.04 -5.96
C ARG A 320 -15.06 3.07 -5.77
N GLY A 321 -15.42 4.36 -5.76
CA GLY A 321 -14.50 5.48 -5.49
C GLY A 321 -14.02 5.54 -4.03
N LYS A 322 -13.39 6.64 -3.69
CA LYS A 322 -12.92 6.93 -2.32
C LYS A 322 -13.66 8.13 -1.74
N PRO A 323 -14.58 7.89 -0.76
CA PRO A 323 -15.03 6.61 -0.20
C PRO A 323 -15.93 5.82 -1.16
N VAL A 324 -16.12 4.51 -0.90
CA VAL A 324 -17.15 3.70 -1.56
C VAL A 324 -18.52 4.32 -1.26
N THR A 325 -19.28 4.63 -2.29
CA THR A 325 -20.53 5.40 -2.17
C THR A 325 -21.70 4.67 -2.81
N VAL A 326 -22.83 4.62 -2.10
CA VAL A 326 -24.11 4.15 -2.65
C VAL A 326 -24.88 5.34 -3.18
N LEU A 327 -25.08 5.39 -4.50
CA LEU A 327 -25.80 6.52 -5.16
C LEU A 327 -27.31 6.38 -5.02
N THR A 328 -27.84 5.16 -5.09
CA THR A 328 -29.29 4.92 -4.96
C THR A 328 -29.55 3.58 -4.29
N ARG A 329 -30.73 3.46 -3.68
CA ARG A 329 -31.25 2.26 -3.02
C ARG A 329 -32.70 2.04 -3.42
N GLN A 330 -33.08 0.79 -3.68
CA GLN A 330 -34.44 0.36 -3.93
C GLN A 330 -34.75 -0.86 -3.08
N ALA A 331 -35.82 -0.82 -2.29
CA ALA A 331 -36.26 -1.98 -1.51
C ALA A 331 -36.78 -3.08 -2.43
N ILE A 332 -36.48 -4.34 -2.06
CA ILE A 332 -36.96 -5.53 -2.75
C ILE A 332 -37.29 -6.61 -1.73
N THR A 333 -38.38 -7.34 -1.98
CA THR A 333 -38.79 -8.51 -1.16
C THR A 333 -38.39 -9.79 -1.87
N VAL A 334 -37.53 -10.58 -1.23
CA VAL A 334 -37.20 -11.93 -1.67
C VAL A 334 -38.24 -12.90 -1.14
N THR A 335 -38.98 -13.54 -2.05
CA THR A 335 -40.05 -14.47 -1.71
C THR A 335 -39.54 -15.92 -1.58
N PRO A 336 -40.14 -16.75 -0.71
CA PRO A 336 -39.75 -18.14 -0.60
C PRO A 336 -40.02 -18.89 -1.89
N VAL A 337 -39.19 -19.90 -2.16
CA VAL A 337 -39.40 -20.90 -3.22
C VAL A 337 -39.54 -22.28 -2.60
N THR A 338 -40.27 -23.15 -3.28
CA THR A 338 -40.49 -24.54 -2.86
C THR A 338 -39.95 -25.50 -3.92
N ALA A 339 -39.66 -26.70 -3.51
CA ALA A 339 -39.28 -27.78 -4.41
C ALA A 339 -39.86 -29.12 -3.92
N SER A 340 -39.97 -30.07 -4.82
CA SER A 340 -40.28 -31.45 -4.51
C SER A 340 -39.37 -32.39 -5.31
N VAL A 341 -39.16 -33.58 -4.83
CA VAL A 341 -38.51 -34.68 -5.52
C VAL A 341 -39.22 -35.98 -5.15
N THR A 342 -39.45 -36.83 -6.13
CA THR A 342 -40.16 -38.12 -5.93
C THR A 342 -39.14 -39.24 -5.85
N ALA A 343 -39.17 -40.00 -4.74
CA ALA A 343 -38.32 -41.18 -4.60
C ALA A 343 -38.84 -42.32 -5.51
N PRO A 344 -37.98 -43.02 -6.25
CA PRO A 344 -38.39 -44.14 -7.10
C PRO A 344 -38.77 -45.32 -6.23
N GLU A 345 -39.79 -46.06 -6.63
CA GLU A 345 -40.15 -47.32 -6.00
C GLU A 345 -39.25 -48.45 -6.52
N GLY A 346 -38.76 -49.32 -5.61
CA GLY A 346 -38.00 -50.50 -5.97
C GLY A 346 -36.62 -50.20 -6.54
N ALA A 347 -35.99 -49.08 -6.20
CA ALA A 347 -34.64 -48.76 -6.61
C ALA A 347 -33.62 -49.79 -6.11
N LYS A 348 -32.71 -50.24 -6.97
CA LYS A 348 -31.65 -51.19 -6.63
C LYS A 348 -30.27 -50.51 -6.61
N ALA A 349 -29.36 -51.12 -5.86
CA ALA A 349 -27.99 -50.64 -5.75
C ALA A 349 -27.30 -50.54 -7.12
N GLY A 350 -26.71 -49.38 -7.42
CA GLY A 350 -25.98 -49.10 -8.65
C GLY A 350 -26.84 -48.80 -9.88
N ASP A 351 -28.19 -48.99 -9.82
CA ASP A 351 -29.09 -48.76 -10.95
C ASP A 351 -29.15 -47.27 -11.34
N TYR A 352 -29.42 -46.99 -12.62
CA TYR A 352 -29.76 -45.66 -13.13
C TYR A 352 -31.27 -45.55 -13.19
N VAL A 353 -31.82 -44.55 -12.53
CA VAL A 353 -33.27 -44.28 -12.47
C VAL A 353 -33.59 -42.86 -12.85
N GLN A 354 -34.79 -42.66 -13.42
CA GLN A 354 -35.34 -41.35 -13.68
C GLN A 354 -36.03 -40.83 -12.43
N LEU A 355 -35.69 -39.63 -11.98
CA LEU A 355 -36.35 -38.97 -10.85
C LEU A 355 -37.15 -37.78 -11.36
N ASP A 356 -38.41 -37.76 -10.94
CA ASP A 356 -39.27 -36.59 -11.13
C ASP A 356 -39.01 -35.57 -10.02
N TRP A 357 -38.94 -34.32 -10.40
CA TRP A 357 -38.76 -33.20 -9.50
C TRP A 357 -39.51 -31.96 -9.97
N GLU A 358 -39.90 -31.12 -9.04
CA GLU A 358 -40.41 -29.79 -9.28
C GLU A 358 -39.64 -28.79 -8.42
N GLY A 359 -39.44 -27.57 -8.92
CA GLY A 359 -38.73 -26.56 -8.19
C GLY A 359 -38.19 -25.44 -9.10
N PRO A 360 -37.39 -24.52 -8.56
CA PRO A 360 -36.90 -23.38 -9.32
C PRO A 360 -36.09 -23.74 -10.55
N GLY A 361 -35.28 -24.81 -10.48
CA GLY A 361 -34.42 -25.24 -11.58
C GLY A 361 -33.35 -24.23 -11.98
N TYR A 362 -32.85 -23.42 -11.03
CA TYR A 362 -31.83 -22.41 -11.30
C TYR A 362 -30.51 -23.05 -11.65
N ALA A 363 -29.65 -22.25 -12.24
CA ALA A 363 -28.28 -22.65 -12.51
C ALA A 363 -27.58 -23.11 -11.22
N ARG A 364 -27.02 -24.33 -11.21
CA ARG A 364 -26.38 -24.99 -10.08
C ARG A 364 -27.35 -25.62 -9.05
N ASP A 365 -28.66 -25.57 -9.24
CA ASP A 365 -29.57 -26.43 -8.46
C ASP A 365 -29.21 -27.89 -8.72
N ALA A 366 -29.47 -28.75 -7.75
CA ALA A 366 -29.06 -30.15 -7.85
C ALA A 366 -29.98 -31.08 -7.06
N ILE A 367 -30.13 -32.28 -7.58
CA ILE A 367 -30.55 -33.42 -6.76
C ILE A 367 -29.31 -34.02 -6.11
N VAL A 368 -29.38 -34.24 -4.82
CA VAL A 368 -28.29 -34.81 -4.01
C VAL A 368 -28.79 -36.09 -3.35
N ILE A 369 -28.03 -37.17 -3.50
CA ILE A 369 -28.19 -38.38 -2.71
C ILE A 369 -27.25 -38.29 -1.52
N ALA A 370 -27.79 -38.45 -0.31
CA ALA A 370 -27.07 -38.35 0.94
C ALA A 370 -27.37 -39.52 1.88
N GLU A 371 -26.51 -39.74 2.85
CA GLU A 371 -26.76 -40.66 3.96
C GLU A 371 -28.00 -40.17 4.76
N ALA A 372 -28.79 -41.08 5.27
CA ALA A 372 -30.00 -40.75 6.03
C ALA A 372 -29.67 -39.95 7.31
N GLY A 373 -30.64 -39.15 7.77
CA GLY A 373 -30.52 -38.37 9.02
C GLY A 373 -29.59 -37.17 8.93
N GLY A 374 -29.46 -36.54 7.75
CA GLY A 374 -28.61 -35.35 7.57
C GLY A 374 -27.16 -35.66 7.31
N GLY A 375 -26.82 -36.91 6.98
CA GLY A 375 -25.47 -37.39 6.74
C GLY A 375 -24.78 -36.84 5.49
N ARG A 376 -23.63 -37.40 5.18
CA ARG A 376 -22.75 -36.98 4.09
C ARG A 376 -23.41 -37.06 2.72
N ASN A 377 -23.21 -36.06 1.87
CA ASN A 377 -23.60 -36.12 0.47
C ASN A 377 -22.74 -37.17 -0.27
N LEU A 378 -23.39 -38.10 -0.93
CA LEU A 378 -22.75 -39.20 -1.67
C LEU A 378 -22.60 -38.86 -3.15
N ARG A 379 -23.68 -38.38 -3.79
CA ARG A 379 -23.72 -38.04 -5.20
C ARG A 379 -24.48 -36.75 -5.41
N ARG A 380 -24.10 -35.96 -6.43
CA ARG A 380 -24.72 -34.67 -6.78
C ARG A 380 -24.94 -34.58 -8.27
N TYR A 381 -26.18 -34.35 -8.68
CA TYR A 381 -26.61 -34.23 -10.07
C TYR A 381 -27.15 -32.83 -10.32
N LEU A 382 -26.49 -32.06 -11.18
CA LEU A 382 -26.92 -30.71 -11.53
C LEU A 382 -28.17 -30.76 -12.39
N LEU A 383 -29.18 -29.98 -12.01
CA LEU A 383 -30.38 -29.82 -12.78
C LEU A 383 -30.14 -29.00 -14.03
N ARG A 384 -30.73 -29.40 -15.15
CA ARG A 384 -30.66 -28.68 -16.44
C ARG A 384 -32.04 -28.71 -17.08
N GLY A 385 -32.64 -27.52 -17.22
CA GLY A 385 -34.00 -27.43 -17.77
C GLY A 385 -35.08 -27.91 -16.80
N THR A 386 -36.17 -28.39 -17.36
CA THR A 386 -37.32 -28.92 -16.64
C THR A 386 -37.52 -30.39 -17.01
N GLY A 387 -38.05 -31.21 -16.11
CA GLY A 387 -38.37 -32.62 -16.34
C GLY A 387 -37.43 -33.57 -15.58
N PRO A 388 -37.65 -34.90 -15.76
CA PRO A 388 -36.93 -35.87 -14.97
C PRO A 388 -35.42 -35.83 -15.19
N ILE A 389 -34.67 -36.22 -14.14
CA ILE A 389 -33.23 -36.34 -14.19
C ILE A 389 -32.79 -37.78 -13.96
N GLU A 390 -31.89 -38.28 -14.77
CA GLU A 390 -31.27 -39.59 -14.57
C GLU A 390 -30.21 -39.51 -13.48
N VAL A 391 -30.31 -40.36 -12.48
CA VAL A 391 -29.38 -40.47 -11.38
C VAL A 391 -28.97 -41.92 -11.13
N GLN A 392 -27.74 -42.13 -10.72
CA GLN A 392 -27.27 -43.46 -10.32
C GLN A 392 -27.51 -43.66 -8.81
N MET A 393 -28.13 -44.77 -8.47
CA MET A 393 -28.34 -45.15 -7.06
C MET A 393 -27.01 -45.44 -6.35
N PRO A 394 -26.96 -45.33 -5.02
CA PRO A 394 -25.81 -45.78 -4.23
C PRO A 394 -25.42 -47.24 -4.52
N ASP A 395 -24.14 -47.55 -4.30
CA ASP A 395 -23.59 -48.88 -4.65
C ASP A 395 -24.00 -49.98 -3.64
N GLY A 396 -24.60 -49.63 -2.52
CA GLY A 396 -25.07 -50.55 -1.51
C GLY A 396 -26.55 -50.39 -1.15
N PRO A 397 -27.23 -51.46 -0.75
CA PRO A 397 -28.61 -51.37 -0.25
C PRO A 397 -28.65 -50.61 1.08
N GLY A 398 -29.73 -49.90 1.33
CA GLY A 398 -29.89 -49.11 2.55
C GLY A 398 -30.92 -48.01 2.43
N THR A 399 -31.02 -47.22 3.51
CA THR A 399 -31.84 -46.01 3.55
C THR A 399 -30.98 -44.78 3.37
N TYR A 400 -31.36 -43.97 2.42
CA TYR A 400 -30.70 -42.72 2.02
C TYR A 400 -31.71 -41.57 2.01
N GLU A 401 -31.24 -40.38 1.64
CA GLU A 401 -32.09 -39.24 1.40
C GLU A 401 -31.83 -38.66 0.00
N LEU A 402 -32.93 -38.36 -0.69
CA LEU A 402 -32.89 -37.47 -1.87
C LEU A 402 -33.18 -36.05 -1.43
N ARG A 403 -32.32 -35.12 -1.81
CA ARG A 403 -32.47 -33.72 -1.47
C ARG A 403 -32.48 -32.86 -2.73
N TYR A 404 -33.42 -31.94 -2.84
CA TYR A 404 -33.34 -30.84 -3.77
C TYR A 404 -32.52 -29.74 -3.10
N VAL A 405 -31.39 -29.40 -3.67
CA VAL A 405 -30.46 -28.39 -3.12
C VAL A 405 -30.37 -27.21 -4.08
N MET A 406 -30.82 -26.06 -3.66
CA MET A 406 -30.67 -24.81 -4.39
C MET A 406 -29.18 -24.43 -4.52
N GLY A 407 -28.78 -23.95 -5.69
CA GLY A 407 -27.39 -23.60 -5.99
C GLY A 407 -26.86 -22.43 -5.16
N GLU A 408 -27.71 -21.42 -4.95
CA GLU A 408 -27.42 -20.28 -4.08
C GLU A 408 -27.56 -20.68 -2.60
N GLY A 409 -26.59 -20.32 -1.77
CA GLY A 409 -26.59 -20.64 -0.35
C GLY A 409 -26.54 -22.14 -0.03
N ARG A 410 -26.58 -23.04 -1.01
CA ARG A 410 -26.68 -24.50 -0.85
C ARG A 410 -27.86 -24.91 0.04
N THR A 411 -28.96 -24.19 -0.05
CA THR A 411 -30.16 -24.39 0.76
C THR A 411 -30.92 -25.65 0.30
N VAL A 412 -31.24 -26.53 1.24
CA VAL A 412 -32.07 -27.72 0.97
C VAL A 412 -33.54 -27.28 0.97
N LEU A 413 -34.22 -27.41 -0.18
CA LEU A 413 -35.62 -27.03 -0.35
C LEU A 413 -36.58 -28.23 -0.12
N ALA A 414 -36.15 -29.45 -0.41
CA ALA A 414 -36.90 -30.65 -0.16
C ALA A 414 -35.98 -31.81 0.24
N THR A 415 -36.47 -32.68 1.07
CA THR A 415 -35.83 -33.94 1.46
C THR A 415 -36.86 -35.03 1.49
N VAL A 416 -36.62 -36.16 0.83
CA VAL A 416 -37.44 -37.35 0.89
C VAL A 416 -36.59 -38.59 1.18
N PRO A 417 -37.09 -39.58 1.92
CA PRO A 417 -36.37 -40.82 2.13
C PRO A 417 -36.24 -41.59 0.80
N LEU A 418 -35.12 -42.28 0.61
CA LEU A 418 -34.82 -43.15 -0.52
C LEU A 418 -34.42 -44.53 0.02
N VAL A 419 -35.17 -45.55 -0.34
CA VAL A 419 -34.85 -46.96 0.00
C VAL A 419 -34.24 -47.62 -1.23
N VAL A 420 -33.04 -48.16 -1.09
CA VAL A 420 -32.31 -48.89 -2.13
C VAL A 420 -32.20 -50.33 -1.70
N GLY A 421 -32.74 -51.22 -2.52
CA GLY A 421 -32.66 -52.67 -2.36
C GLY A 421 -31.43 -53.32 -3.00
N ASP A 422 -31.32 -54.64 -2.83
CA ASP A 422 -30.26 -55.44 -3.48
C ASP A 422 -30.45 -55.56 -5.00
#